data_17f82039ddc66d656852456ff7d403df
#
_entry.id   17f82039ddc66d656852456ff7d403df
#
_cell.length_a   1.000
_cell.length_b   1.000
_cell.length_c   1.000
_cell.angle_alpha   90.00
_cell.angle_beta   90.00
_cell.angle_gamma   90.00
#
_symmetry.space_group_name_H-M   'P 1'
#
loop_
_entity.id
_entity.type
_entity.pdbx_description
1 polymer ?
#
loop_
_entity_poly.entity_id
_entity_poly.type
_entity_poly.pdbx_seq_one_letter_code
_entity_poly.pdbx_strand_id
1 'polypeptide(L)'
;TSETTVRLANDCENIVAVKEASGNLEQVDEIIKNKPDGFDVISGDDALTFSMVASGAAGVISVIGNALPKEFSRMIRLEFKGEYEAARNIHHKFTELYKLLFVDGNPAGVKALLHEMGFIDNVLRLPLVPTRITTVQKMSEILKTLKI
;
A
#
# COMPACT_ATOMS: atom_id res chain seq x y z
N THR A 1 -16.78 -0.93 10.08
CA THR A 1 -17.43 -2.07 9.41
C THR A 1 -17.89 -1.67 8.01
N SER A 2 -18.06 -2.65 7.11
CA SER A 2 -18.62 -2.44 5.76
C SER A 2 -19.96 -1.71 5.80
N GLU A 3 -20.87 -2.15 6.66
CA GLU A 3 -22.20 -1.52 6.87
C GLU A 3 -22.09 -0.04 7.21
N THR A 4 -21.22 0.32 8.17
CA THR A 4 -21.04 1.72 8.56
C THR A 4 -20.47 2.55 7.42
N THR A 5 -19.50 2.02 6.67
CA THR A 5 -18.89 2.70 5.53
C THR A 5 -19.93 2.96 4.43
N VAL A 6 -20.71 1.92 4.06
CA VAL A 6 -21.75 2.04 3.05
C VAL A 6 -22.84 3.02 3.47
N ARG A 7 -23.25 3.00 4.75
CA ARG A 7 -24.22 3.96 5.27
C ARG A 7 -23.71 5.40 5.16
N LEU A 8 -22.47 5.67 5.60
CA LEU A 8 -21.88 7.01 5.49
C LEU A 8 -21.77 7.48 4.03
N ALA A 9 -21.42 6.57 3.12
CA ALA A 9 -21.35 6.87 1.69
C ALA A 9 -22.71 7.26 1.09
N ASN A 10 -23.83 6.70 1.61
CA ASN A 10 -25.18 7.02 1.17
C ASN A 10 -25.77 8.27 1.85
N ASP A 11 -25.46 8.47 3.14
CA ASP A 11 -26.09 9.52 3.95
C ASP A 11 -25.34 10.86 3.84
N CYS A 12 -24.09 10.88 3.37
CA CYS A 12 -23.23 12.06 3.40
C CYS A 12 -22.63 12.32 2.01
N GLU A 13 -23.18 13.27 1.26
CA GLU A 13 -22.74 13.62 -0.13
C GLU A 13 -21.27 14.06 -0.23
N ASN A 14 -20.69 14.60 0.85
CA ASN A 14 -19.30 15.03 0.87
C ASN A 14 -18.31 13.91 1.22
N ILE A 15 -18.77 12.69 1.52
CA ILE A 15 -17.92 11.51 1.72
C ILE A 15 -17.91 10.73 0.40
N VAL A 16 -16.86 10.92 -0.38
CA VAL A 16 -16.74 10.39 -1.75
C VAL A 16 -15.84 9.16 -1.86
N ALA A 17 -15.13 8.82 -0.79
CA ALA A 17 -14.22 7.66 -0.80
C ALA A 17 -13.95 7.15 0.61
N VAL A 18 -13.44 5.92 0.68
CA VAL A 18 -12.84 5.33 1.89
C VAL A 18 -11.43 4.84 1.58
N LYS A 19 -10.47 5.17 2.46
CA LYS A 19 -9.18 4.47 2.52
C LYS A 19 -9.36 3.25 3.41
N GLU A 20 -9.35 2.06 2.80
CA GLU A 20 -9.57 0.79 3.50
C GLU A 20 -8.22 0.11 3.78
N ALA A 21 -7.92 -0.13 5.05
CA ALA A 21 -6.66 -0.66 5.55
C ALA A 21 -6.86 -1.65 6.71
N SER A 22 -8.03 -2.32 6.77
CA SER A 22 -8.34 -3.29 7.84
C SER A 22 -7.54 -4.59 7.71
N GLY A 23 -7.01 -4.88 6.51
CA GLY A 23 -6.42 -6.19 6.20
C GLY A 23 -7.44 -7.28 5.89
N ASN A 24 -8.72 -6.95 5.84
CA ASN A 24 -9.82 -7.91 5.63
C ASN A 24 -10.43 -7.74 4.23
N LEU A 25 -10.03 -8.63 3.30
CA LEU A 25 -10.53 -8.59 1.91
C LEU A 25 -12.03 -8.87 1.81
N GLU A 26 -12.62 -9.66 2.71
CA GLU A 26 -14.06 -9.90 2.74
C GLU A 26 -14.81 -8.58 3.02
N GLN A 27 -14.35 -7.78 3.99
CA GLN A 27 -14.89 -6.45 4.25
C GLN A 27 -14.72 -5.51 3.05
N VAL A 28 -13.56 -5.56 2.36
CA VAL A 28 -13.33 -4.78 1.13
C VAL A 28 -14.36 -5.12 0.06
N ASP A 29 -14.57 -6.41 -0.21
CA ASP A 29 -15.51 -6.88 -1.22
C ASP A 29 -16.95 -6.49 -0.87
N GLU A 30 -17.33 -6.58 0.41
CA GLU A 30 -18.65 -6.12 0.87
C GLU A 30 -18.86 -4.62 0.63
N ILE A 31 -17.84 -3.79 0.88
CA ILE A 31 -17.92 -2.35 0.62
C ILE A 31 -18.03 -2.08 -0.88
N ILE A 32 -17.18 -2.71 -1.70
CA ILE A 32 -17.18 -2.53 -3.16
C ILE A 32 -18.53 -2.94 -3.75
N LYS A 33 -19.10 -4.04 -3.30
CA LYS A 33 -20.40 -4.55 -3.76
C LYS A 33 -21.57 -3.62 -3.45
N ASN A 34 -21.56 -3.00 -2.26
CA ASN A 34 -22.72 -2.30 -1.72
C ASN A 34 -22.60 -0.76 -1.71
N LYS A 35 -21.44 -0.20 -2.09
CA LYS A 35 -21.23 1.24 -2.19
C LYS A 35 -22.13 1.88 -3.24
N PRO A 36 -22.54 3.16 -3.09
CA PRO A 36 -23.22 3.89 -4.14
C PRO A 36 -22.28 4.19 -5.31
N ASP A 37 -22.88 4.50 -6.47
CA ASP A 37 -22.13 4.99 -7.63
C ASP A 37 -21.38 6.29 -7.29
N GLY A 38 -20.16 6.42 -7.81
CA GLY A 38 -19.30 7.58 -7.54
C GLY A 38 -18.56 7.56 -6.20
N PHE A 39 -18.77 6.55 -5.35
CA PHE A 39 -17.97 6.37 -4.14
C PHE A 39 -16.78 5.44 -4.42
N ASP A 40 -15.57 5.86 -4.05
CA ASP A 40 -14.35 5.10 -4.29
C ASP A 40 -13.86 4.32 -3.07
N VAL A 41 -13.39 3.10 -3.29
CA VAL A 41 -12.62 2.34 -2.32
C VAL A 41 -11.15 2.41 -2.69
N ILE A 42 -10.32 2.91 -1.79
CA ILE A 42 -8.89 3.12 -2.00
C ILE A 42 -8.13 2.23 -1.03
N SER A 43 -7.21 1.43 -1.52
CA SER A 43 -6.36 0.60 -0.66
C SER A 43 -5.48 1.46 0.26
N GLY A 44 -5.37 1.06 1.51
CA GLY A 44 -4.42 1.60 2.48
C GLY A 44 -3.33 0.59 2.87
N ASP A 45 -3.29 -0.57 2.19
CA ASP A 45 -2.37 -1.67 2.46
C ASP A 45 -1.66 -2.11 1.17
N ASP A 46 -0.36 -1.84 1.08
CA ASP A 46 0.46 -2.15 -0.10
C ASP A 46 0.46 -3.64 -0.45
N ALA A 47 0.45 -4.52 0.56
CA ALA A 47 0.47 -5.97 0.36
C ALA A 47 -0.85 -6.51 -0.21
N LEU A 48 -1.96 -5.85 0.07
CA LEU A 48 -3.29 -6.24 -0.39
C LEU A 48 -3.75 -5.48 -1.62
N THR A 49 -3.03 -4.41 -2.02
CA THR A 49 -3.46 -3.52 -3.10
C THR A 49 -3.74 -4.26 -4.41
N PHE A 50 -2.89 -5.22 -4.81
CA PHE A 50 -3.11 -6.02 -6.01
C PHE A 50 -4.48 -6.73 -5.97
N SER A 51 -4.81 -7.40 -4.88
CA SER A 51 -6.10 -8.08 -4.72
C SER A 51 -7.28 -7.10 -4.66
N MET A 52 -7.10 -5.97 -3.97
CA MET A 52 -8.14 -4.96 -3.84
C MET A 52 -8.48 -4.27 -5.17
N VAL A 53 -7.47 -3.97 -6.00
CA VAL A 53 -7.68 -3.38 -7.34
C VAL A 53 -8.35 -4.41 -8.25
N ALA A 54 -7.95 -5.67 -8.20
CA ALA A 54 -8.62 -6.75 -8.93
C ALA A 54 -10.09 -6.92 -8.54
N SER A 55 -10.45 -6.66 -7.26
CA SER A 55 -11.84 -6.65 -6.77
C SER A 55 -12.61 -5.35 -7.12
N GLY A 56 -11.94 -4.29 -7.62
CA GLY A 56 -12.60 -3.06 -8.04
C GLY A 56 -12.26 -1.83 -7.20
N ALA A 57 -11.19 -1.85 -6.39
CA ALA A 57 -10.69 -0.64 -5.76
C ALA A 57 -10.14 0.36 -6.78
N ALA A 58 -10.35 1.66 -6.54
CA ALA A 58 -9.99 2.74 -7.46
C ALA A 58 -8.49 3.11 -7.43
N GLY A 59 -7.73 2.57 -6.48
CA GLY A 59 -6.30 2.86 -6.34
C GLY A 59 -5.77 2.61 -4.94
N VAL A 60 -4.68 3.30 -4.59
CA VAL A 60 -3.98 3.11 -3.32
C VAL A 60 -3.38 4.39 -2.77
N ILE A 61 -3.38 4.52 -1.45
CA ILE A 61 -2.57 5.47 -0.70
C ILE A 61 -1.46 4.66 -0.03
N SER A 62 -0.31 4.63 -0.68
CA SER A 62 0.77 3.65 -0.48
C SER A 62 1.86 4.14 0.47
N VAL A 63 2.49 3.22 1.18
CA VAL A 63 3.74 3.41 1.93
C VAL A 63 4.95 3.18 1.03
N ILE A 64 5.03 2.03 0.33
CA ILE A 64 6.16 1.72 -0.57
C ILE A 64 6.25 2.70 -1.75
N GLY A 65 5.13 3.28 -2.16
CA GLY A 65 5.07 4.29 -3.21
C GLY A 65 5.88 5.55 -2.91
N ASN A 66 6.25 5.83 -1.65
CA ASN A 66 7.20 6.90 -1.31
C ASN A 66 8.63 6.58 -1.76
N ALA A 67 9.03 5.32 -1.72
CA ALA A 67 10.37 4.89 -2.10
C ALA A 67 10.46 4.42 -3.55
N LEU A 68 9.45 3.68 -4.02
CA LEU A 68 9.40 3.05 -5.34
C LEU A 68 8.15 3.49 -6.15
N PRO A 69 7.95 4.81 -6.37
CA PRO A 69 6.72 5.33 -6.98
C PRO A 69 6.53 4.83 -8.41
N LYS A 70 7.60 4.71 -9.18
CA LYS A 70 7.55 4.30 -10.59
C LYS A 70 7.05 2.88 -10.75
N GLU A 71 7.65 1.95 -10.04
CA GLU A 71 7.36 0.51 -10.13
C GLU A 71 5.97 0.22 -9.54
N PHE A 72 5.68 0.78 -8.36
CA PHE A 72 4.41 0.53 -7.69
C PHE A 72 3.23 1.12 -8.46
N SER A 73 3.33 2.36 -8.94
CA SER A 73 2.29 2.95 -9.78
C SER A 73 2.15 2.25 -11.14
N ARG A 74 3.24 1.66 -11.69
CA ARG A 74 3.16 0.83 -12.89
C ARG A 74 2.33 -0.42 -12.65
N MET A 75 2.49 -1.07 -11.50
CA MET A 75 1.69 -2.25 -11.12
C MET A 75 0.19 -1.92 -11.22
N ILE A 76 -0.24 -0.85 -10.56
CA ILE A 76 -1.66 -0.43 -10.55
C ILE A 76 -2.17 -0.11 -11.96
N ARG A 77 -1.36 0.59 -12.76
CA ARG A 77 -1.76 0.91 -14.15
C ARG A 77 -1.88 -0.33 -15.04
N LEU A 78 -1.09 -1.36 -14.80
CA LEU A 78 -1.20 -2.64 -15.51
C LEU A 78 -2.50 -3.36 -15.14
N GLU A 79 -2.87 -3.35 -13.86
CA GLU A 79 -4.15 -3.94 -13.41
C GLU A 79 -5.35 -3.24 -14.05
N PHE A 80 -5.38 -1.92 -14.08
CA PHE A 80 -6.45 -1.15 -14.76
C PHE A 80 -6.54 -1.42 -16.27
N LYS A 81 -5.46 -1.93 -16.89
CA LYS A 81 -5.46 -2.38 -18.28
C LYS A 81 -5.83 -3.85 -18.46
N GLY A 82 -6.05 -4.60 -17.36
CA GLY A 82 -6.26 -6.04 -17.39
C GLY A 82 -4.99 -6.87 -17.58
N GLU A 83 -3.81 -6.24 -17.50
CA GLU A 83 -2.50 -6.90 -17.65
C GLU A 83 -2.06 -7.55 -16.32
N TYR A 84 -2.91 -8.40 -15.75
CA TYR A 84 -2.74 -8.95 -14.39
C TYR A 84 -1.47 -9.77 -14.20
N GLU A 85 -1.00 -10.50 -15.21
CA GLU A 85 0.25 -11.27 -15.09
C GLU A 85 1.45 -10.35 -14.90
N ALA A 86 1.54 -9.30 -15.69
CA ALA A 86 2.62 -8.32 -15.59
C ALA A 86 2.58 -7.55 -14.26
N ALA A 87 1.38 -7.17 -13.79
CA ALA A 87 1.18 -6.53 -12.51
C ALA A 87 1.56 -7.44 -11.34
N ARG A 88 1.14 -8.70 -11.37
CA ARG A 88 1.47 -9.72 -10.35
C ARG A 88 2.97 -9.95 -10.24
N ASN A 89 3.69 -9.95 -11.36
CA ASN A 89 5.14 -10.08 -11.36
C ASN A 89 5.81 -8.91 -10.63
N ILE A 90 5.28 -7.70 -10.72
CA ILE A 90 5.76 -6.55 -9.95
C ILE A 90 5.40 -6.72 -8.47
N HIS A 91 4.15 -7.08 -8.16
CA HIS A 91 3.67 -7.32 -6.80
C HIS A 91 4.59 -8.31 -6.06
N HIS A 92 4.87 -9.45 -6.67
CA HIS A 92 5.71 -10.49 -6.05
C HIS A 92 7.14 -10.05 -5.77
N LYS A 93 7.71 -9.13 -6.56
CA LYS A 93 9.04 -8.56 -6.29
C LYS A 93 9.11 -7.79 -4.98
N PHE A 94 7.99 -7.25 -4.50
CA PHE A 94 7.93 -6.37 -3.34
C PHE A 94 7.32 -7.00 -2.10
N THR A 95 6.85 -8.26 -2.17
CA THR A 95 6.15 -8.92 -1.06
C THR A 95 6.95 -8.96 0.25
N GLU A 96 8.28 -9.10 0.17
CA GLU A 96 9.14 -9.07 1.35
C GLU A 96 9.33 -7.63 1.86
N LEU A 97 9.48 -6.65 0.97
CA LEU A 97 9.57 -5.23 1.35
C LEU A 97 8.30 -4.77 2.06
N TYR A 98 7.11 -5.15 1.60
CA TYR A 98 5.85 -4.79 2.28
C TYR A 98 5.89 -5.17 3.77
N LYS A 99 6.38 -6.36 4.10
CA LYS A 99 6.50 -6.82 5.49
C LYS A 99 7.55 -6.01 6.26
N LEU A 100 8.72 -5.78 5.65
CA LEU A 100 9.83 -5.06 6.31
C LEU A 100 9.49 -3.60 6.60
N LEU A 101 8.65 -2.97 5.77
CA LEU A 101 8.19 -1.58 5.98
C LEU A 101 7.36 -1.40 7.25
N PHE A 102 6.76 -2.47 7.77
CA PHE A 102 5.86 -2.41 8.94
C PHE A 102 6.36 -3.17 10.17
N VAL A 103 7.34 -4.07 10.04
CA VAL A 103 7.78 -4.96 11.14
C VAL A 103 8.29 -4.20 12.38
N ASP A 104 8.88 -3.04 12.19
CA ASP A 104 9.36 -2.15 13.25
C ASP A 104 8.51 -0.87 13.34
N GLY A 105 7.37 -0.85 12.66
CA GLY A 105 6.43 0.27 12.61
C GLY A 105 6.62 1.20 11.42
N ASN A 106 5.53 1.87 11.05
CA ASN A 106 5.49 2.91 10.02
C ASN A 106 5.35 4.28 10.72
N PRO A 107 6.12 5.32 10.36
CA PRO A 107 6.95 5.47 9.15
C PRO A 107 8.42 5.03 9.30
N ALA A 108 8.83 4.37 10.38
CA ALA A 108 10.24 4.02 10.60
C ALA A 108 10.81 3.16 9.45
N GLY A 109 10.07 2.15 9.00
CA GLY A 109 10.49 1.28 7.90
C GLY A 109 10.69 2.00 6.58
N VAL A 110 9.73 2.82 6.14
CA VAL A 110 9.85 3.54 4.86
C VAL A 110 10.94 4.61 4.90
N LYS A 111 11.17 5.25 6.05
CA LYS A 111 12.27 6.20 6.20
C LYS A 111 13.63 5.53 6.16
N ALA A 112 13.76 4.35 6.77
CA ALA A 112 14.97 3.53 6.67
C ALA A 112 15.24 3.12 5.21
N LEU A 113 14.21 2.68 4.46
CA LEU A 113 14.35 2.33 3.05
C LEU A 113 14.80 3.54 2.21
N LEU A 114 14.18 4.71 2.38
CA LEU A 114 14.56 5.94 1.69
C LEU A 114 15.98 6.39 2.03
N HIS A 115 16.43 6.19 3.27
CA HIS A 115 17.79 6.46 3.69
C HIS A 115 18.80 5.54 2.99
N GLU A 116 18.53 4.24 2.94
CA GLU A 116 19.36 3.26 2.23
C GLU A 116 19.47 3.57 0.72
N MET A 117 18.43 4.19 0.15
CA MET A 117 18.42 4.68 -1.24
C MET A 117 19.12 6.05 -1.41
N GLY A 118 19.57 6.67 -0.33
CA GLY A 118 20.28 7.96 -0.36
C GLY A 118 19.39 9.19 -0.57
N PHE A 119 18.07 9.09 -0.37
CA PHE A 119 17.16 10.21 -0.58
C PHE A 119 16.98 11.12 0.63
N ILE A 120 17.07 10.59 1.86
CA ILE A 120 16.83 11.32 3.10
C ILE A 120 17.75 10.87 4.22
N ASP A 121 17.88 11.70 5.27
CA ASP A 121 18.43 11.27 6.55
C ASP A 121 17.39 10.45 7.34
N ASN A 122 17.85 9.38 8.02
CA ASN A 122 16.99 8.53 8.84
C ASN A 122 16.70 9.18 10.20
N VAL A 123 16.03 10.32 10.20
CA VAL A 123 15.65 11.09 11.39
C VAL A 123 14.18 10.88 11.70
N LEU A 124 13.87 10.50 12.92
CA LEU A 124 12.51 10.31 13.42
C LEU A 124 12.26 11.21 14.62
N ARG A 125 11.03 11.72 14.71
CA ARG A 125 10.59 12.50 15.87
C ARG A 125 10.09 11.54 16.96
N LEU A 126 10.50 11.75 18.21
CA LEU A 126 10.00 10.97 19.35
C LEU A 126 8.46 11.02 19.43
N PRO A 127 7.81 9.93 19.82
CA PRO A 127 8.32 8.67 20.39
C PRO A 127 8.79 7.63 19.36
N LEU A 128 8.80 7.94 18.07
CA LEU A 128 9.27 7.03 17.02
C LEU A 128 10.78 6.80 17.14
N VAL A 129 11.20 5.56 16.93
CA VAL A 129 12.60 5.15 16.96
C VAL A 129 13.01 4.53 15.63
N PRO A 130 14.31 4.56 15.27
CA PRO A 130 14.79 3.94 14.04
C PRO A 130 14.50 2.45 13.98
N THR A 131 14.27 1.97 12.75
CA THR A 131 14.15 0.54 12.42
C THR A 131 15.41 -0.23 12.86
N ARG A 132 15.24 -1.46 13.33
CA ARG A 132 16.36 -2.33 13.74
C ARG A 132 17.35 -2.54 12.61
N ILE A 133 18.64 -2.60 12.97
CA ILE A 133 19.71 -2.78 11.99
C ILE A 133 19.55 -4.05 11.15
N THR A 134 19.02 -5.12 11.73
CA THR A 134 18.75 -6.39 11.02
C THR A 134 17.67 -6.23 9.95
N THR A 135 16.68 -5.39 10.18
CA THR A 135 15.63 -5.07 9.21
C THR A 135 16.21 -4.21 8.07
N VAL A 136 17.03 -3.21 8.40
CA VAL A 136 17.74 -2.36 7.42
C VAL A 136 18.65 -3.20 6.51
N GLN A 137 19.43 -4.12 7.07
CA GLN A 137 20.30 -5.01 6.29
C GLN A 137 19.51 -5.83 5.26
N LYS A 138 18.36 -6.40 5.66
CA LYS A 138 17.48 -7.12 4.72
C LYS A 138 16.93 -6.22 3.63
N MET A 139 16.54 -4.98 3.95
CA MET A 139 16.11 -4.01 2.94
C MET A 139 17.22 -3.72 1.93
N SER A 140 18.47 -3.48 2.40
CA SER A 140 19.63 -3.26 1.54
C SER A 140 19.93 -4.45 0.61
N GLU A 141 19.79 -5.69 1.10
CA GLU A 141 19.96 -6.89 0.29
C GLU A 141 18.91 -6.99 -0.82
N ILE A 142 17.64 -6.67 -0.50
CA ILE A 142 16.55 -6.65 -1.48
C ILE A 142 16.78 -5.57 -2.53
N LEU A 143 17.17 -4.34 -2.13
CA LEU A 143 17.48 -3.26 -3.08
C LEU A 143 18.56 -3.67 -4.08
N LYS A 144 19.65 -4.32 -3.61
CA LYS A 144 20.70 -4.87 -4.48
C LYS A 144 20.18 -5.91 -5.46
N THR A 145 19.30 -6.82 -5.00
CA THR A 145 18.68 -7.85 -5.84
C THR A 145 17.77 -7.25 -6.91
N LEU A 146 17.04 -6.21 -6.55
CA LEU A 146 16.14 -5.49 -7.46
C LEU A 146 16.88 -4.55 -8.42
N LYS A 147 18.17 -4.29 -8.19
CA LYS A 147 19.02 -3.34 -8.95
C LYS A 147 18.44 -1.92 -8.92
N ILE A 148 17.98 -1.54 -7.78
CA ILE A 148 17.44 -0.19 -7.48
C ILE A 148 18.43 0.56 -6.59
#